data_d8b3dab846e6a1af52d2528d8b66e965
#
_entry.id   d8b3dab846e6a1af52d2528d8b66e965
#
_cell.length_a   1.000
_cell.length_b   1.000
_cell.length_c   1.000
_cell.angle_alpha   90.00
_cell.angle_beta   90.00
_cell.angle_gamma   90.00
#
_symmetry.space_group_name_H-M   'P 1'
#
loop_
_entity.id
_entity.type
_entity.pdbx_description
1 polymer ?
#
loop_
_entity_poly.entity_id
_entity_poly.type
_entity_poly.pdbx_seq_one_letter_code
_entity_poly.pdbx_strand_id
1 'polypeptide(L)'
;MNNYSLTIKAAYLGYVVQAIVNNFVPLLFVRLQTEFGIPLGKLTILITLNFCLQLLVDMFSTPFIEKIGYRASMILSNAFVIVGFLLLSVLPGKRMDVFFGLIVCVCIYAVGGGLQEVLVSPIVEACPTDHKEAQMSLLHSAYCWGYMAVVLLSTIFFAFVGISNWRLLAVLWCIVPAVDLILFTRVPIAKLETNTEESIGFKELASQGIFWLMFLMMLCAGASEQAVSQWASVFAEKGLGVSKILGDILGPMLFALCMAVSRTLYGLKGREINLHAFMSVSTGLCIAAYLII
;
A
#
# COMPACT_ATOMS: atom_id res chain seq x y z
N MET A 1 24.50 6.55 -21.59
CA MET A 1 24.06 5.87 -20.35
C MET A 1 22.69 6.39 -19.99
N ASN A 2 21.68 5.52 -19.91
CA ASN A 2 20.34 5.93 -19.49
C ASN A 2 20.37 6.35 -18.02
N ASN A 3 19.83 7.52 -17.72
CA ASN A 3 19.71 7.96 -16.33
C ASN A 3 18.48 7.32 -15.68
N TYR A 4 18.67 6.28 -14.88
CA TYR A 4 17.61 5.56 -14.18
C TYR A 4 17.13 6.29 -12.91
N SER A 5 17.73 7.42 -12.53
CA SER A 5 17.31 8.19 -11.34
C SER A 5 15.83 8.60 -11.41
N LEU A 6 15.34 8.96 -12.61
CA LEU A 6 13.92 9.31 -12.78
C LEU A 6 13.02 8.07 -12.68
N THR A 7 13.49 6.91 -13.14
CA THR A 7 12.76 5.63 -13.00
C THR A 7 12.59 5.24 -11.54
N ILE A 8 13.64 5.38 -10.73
CA ILE A 8 13.61 5.12 -9.30
C ILE A 8 12.64 6.09 -8.60
N LYS A 9 12.64 7.37 -8.98
CA LYS A 9 11.69 8.36 -8.42
C LYS A 9 10.24 8.06 -8.84
N ALA A 10 10.01 7.62 -10.07
CA ALA A 10 8.69 7.17 -10.50
C ALA A 10 8.24 5.93 -9.69
N ALA A 11 9.13 4.96 -9.47
CA ALA A 11 8.85 3.80 -8.64
C ALA A 11 8.50 4.20 -7.18
N TYR A 12 9.17 5.21 -6.61
CA TYR A 12 8.79 5.75 -5.29
C TYR A 12 7.37 6.35 -5.32
N LEU A 13 7.02 7.05 -6.39
CA LEU A 13 5.67 7.58 -6.54
C LEU A 13 4.64 6.46 -6.71
N GLY A 14 4.98 5.37 -7.40
CA GLY A 14 4.15 4.16 -7.47
C GLY A 14 3.80 3.60 -6.08
N TYR A 15 4.76 3.55 -5.15
CA TYR A 15 4.46 3.15 -3.78
C TYR A 15 3.62 4.18 -2.99
N VAL A 16 3.69 5.46 -3.34
CA VAL A 16 2.73 6.45 -2.82
C VAL A 16 1.32 6.18 -3.36
N VAL A 17 1.19 5.79 -4.64
CA VAL A 17 -0.11 5.34 -5.20
C VAL A 17 -0.64 4.13 -4.44
N GLN A 18 0.21 3.14 -4.17
CA GLN A 18 -0.15 1.98 -3.35
C GLN A 18 -0.64 2.38 -1.95
N ALA A 19 0.03 3.35 -1.32
CA ALA A 19 -0.38 3.87 -0.02
C ALA A 19 -1.77 4.53 -0.06
N ILE A 20 -2.10 5.25 -1.14
CA ILE A 20 -3.44 5.83 -1.34
C ILE A 20 -4.49 4.72 -1.43
N VAL A 21 -4.22 3.69 -2.25
CA VAL A 21 -5.12 2.53 -2.45
C VAL A 21 -5.44 1.84 -1.13
N ASN A 22 -4.44 1.61 -0.30
CA ASN A 22 -4.61 0.82 0.92
C ASN A 22 -5.16 1.61 2.10
N ASN A 23 -4.93 2.92 2.15
CA ASN A 23 -5.17 3.68 3.40
C ASN A 23 -6.25 4.76 3.29
N PHE A 24 -6.71 5.14 2.10
CA PHE A 24 -7.73 6.18 1.99
C PHE A 24 -9.12 5.73 2.47
N VAL A 25 -9.61 4.57 2.01
CA VAL A 25 -10.97 4.11 2.34
C VAL A 25 -11.16 3.81 3.84
N PRO A 26 -10.19 3.22 4.57
CA PRO A 26 -10.29 3.07 6.03
C PRO A 26 -10.54 4.36 6.80
N LEU A 27 -9.99 5.49 6.37
CA LEU A 27 -10.24 6.80 6.97
C LEU A 27 -11.72 7.26 6.86
N LEU A 28 -12.47 6.67 5.94
CA LEU A 28 -13.88 6.99 5.71
C LEU A 28 -14.85 6.10 6.50
N PHE A 29 -14.38 5.06 7.22
CA PHE A 29 -15.26 4.04 7.79
C PHE A 29 -16.32 4.61 8.73
N VAL A 30 -15.96 5.48 9.65
CA VAL A 30 -16.92 6.11 10.55
C VAL A 30 -17.90 6.98 9.76
N ARG A 31 -17.43 7.68 8.74
CA ARG A 31 -18.30 8.47 7.85
C ARG A 31 -19.26 7.60 7.06
N LEU A 32 -18.78 6.52 6.46
CA LEU A 32 -19.63 5.57 5.72
C LEU A 32 -20.67 4.90 6.63
N GLN A 33 -20.29 4.59 7.87
CA GLN A 33 -21.22 4.09 8.87
C GLN A 33 -22.31 5.11 9.21
N THR A 34 -21.95 6.35 9.47
CA THR A 34 -22.89 7.38 9.91
C THR A 34 -23.75 7.95 8.78
N GLU A 35 -23.18 8.09 7.56
CA GLU A 35 -23.89 8.65 6.40
C GLU A 35 -24.85 7.63 5.75
N PHE A 36 -24.41 6.37 5.66
CA PHE A 36 -25.14 5.34 4.91
C PHE A 36 -25.66 4.19 5.78
N GLY A 37 -25.47 4.23 7.09
CA GLY A 37 -25.92 3.17 7.99
C GLY A 37 -25.21 1.82 7.78
N ILE A 38 -24.02 1.79 7.15
CA ILE A 38 -23.30 0.54 6.86
C ILE A 38 -22.63 0.06 8.15
N PRO A 39 -22.94 -1.16 8.66
CA PRO A 39 -22.29 -1.69 9.84
C PRO A 39 -20.77 -1.83 9.65
N LEU A 40 -19.96 -1.57 10.69
CA LEU A 40 -18.49 -1.72 10.62
C LEU A 40 -18.07 -3.11 10.15
N GLY A 41 -18.79 -4.17 10.56
CA GLY A 41 -18.52 -5.52 10.08
C GLY A 41 -18.66 -5.71 8.56
N LYS A 42 -19.54 -4.93 7.89
CA LYS A 42 -19.58 -4.91 6.42
C LYS A 42 -18.42 -4.13 5.82
N LEU A 43 -17.97 -3.05 6.48
CA LEU A 43 -16.83 -2.27 6.02
C LEU A 43 -15.52 -3.08 6.09
N THR A 44 -15.40 -4.02 7.04
CA THR A 44 -14.28 -4.96 7.10
C THR A 44 -14.15 -5.78 5.80
N ILE A 45 -15.27 -6.14 5.15
CA ILE A 45 -15.26 -6.88 3.89
C ILE A 45 -14.51 -6.08 2.80
N LEU A 46 -14.59 -4.76 2.80
CA LEU A 46 -13.88 -3.93 1.82
C LEU A 46 -12.36 -4.03 1.99
N ILE A 47 -11.86 -4.05 3.24
CA ILE A 47 -10.43 -4.26 3.51
C ILE A 47 -10.00 -5.66 3.05
N THR A 48 -10.76 -6.68 3.49
CA THR A 48 -10.47 -8.07 3.13
C THR A 48 -10.45 -8.25 1.61
N LEU A 49 -11.46 -7.71 0.93
CA LEU A 49 -11.55 -7.76 -0.53
C LEU A 49 -10.38 -7.07 -1.21
N ASN A 50 -9.98 -5.89 -0.73
CA ASN A 50 -8.82 -5.16 -1.25
C ASN A 50 -7.56 -6.02 -1.21
N PHE A 51 -7.22 -6.56 -0.04
CA PHE A 51 -6.00 -7.35 0.12
C PHE A 51 -6.09 -8.73 -0.54
N CYS A 52 -7.26 -9.38 -0.53
CA CYS A 52 -7.43 -10.65 -1.26
C CYS A 52 -7.24 -10.47 -2.78
N LEU A 53 -7.78 -9.39 -3.35
CA LEU A 53 -7.59 -9.11 -4.78
C LEU A 53 -6.13 -8.76 -5.10
N GLN A 54 -5.45 -7.99 -4.25
CA GLN A 54 -4.02 -7.74 -4.42
C GLN A 54 -3.23 -9.05 -4.40
N LEU A 55 -3.47 -9.92 -3.41
CA LEU A 55 -2.84 -11.25 -3.35
C LEU A 55 -3.11 -12.08 -4.61
N LEU A 56 -4.33 -12.08 -5.13
CA LEU A 56 -4.64 -12.78 -6.38
C LEU A 56 -3.88 -12.18 -7.58
N VAL A 57 -3.79 -10.86 -7.64
CA VAL A 57 -2.98 -10.18 -8.67
C VAL A 57 -1.51 -10.58 -8.52
N ASP A 58 -0.96 -10.60 -7.30
CA ASP A 58 0.43 -11.00 -7.05
C ASP A 58 0.69 -12.43 -7.54
N MET A 59 -0.22 -13.35 -7.28
CA MET A 59 -0.07 -14.75 -7.68
C MET A 59 -0.18 -14.99 -9.20
N PHE A 60 -1.02 -14.22 -9.88
CA PHE A 60 -1.39 -14.53 -11.28
C PHE A 60 -0.93 -13.51 -12.31
N SER A 61 -0.34 -12.38 -11.91
CA SER A 61 0.04 -11.31 -12.84
C SER A 61 1.32 -11.59 -13.62
N THR A 62 2.22 -12.44 -13.12
CA THR A 62 3.54 -12.69 -13.74
C THR A 62 3.43 -13.05 -15.24
N PRO A 63 2.63 -14.04 -15.67
CA PRO A 63 2.51 -14.39 -17.09
C PRO A 63 1.92 -13.25 -17.94
N PHE A 64 1.09 -12.41 -17.34
CA PHE A 64 0.52 -11.25 -18.00
C PHE A 64 1.56 -10.13 -18.17
N ILE A 65 2.33 -9.86 -17.12
CA ILE A 65 3.41 -8.86 -17.13
C ILE A 65 4.47 -9.23 -18.16
N GLU A 66 4.85 -10.50 -18.25
CA GLU A 66 5.81 -10.99 -19.25
C GLU A 66 5.33 -10.73 -20.68
N LYS A 67 4.04 -10.86 -20.95
CA LYS A 67 3.47 -10.64 -22.29
C LYS A 67 3.39 -9.18 -22.70
N ILE A 68 2.90 -8.30 -21.81
CA ILE A 68 2.67 -6.88 -22.14
C ILE A 68 3.82 -5.97 -21.76
N GLY A 69 4.73 -6.45 -20.92
CA GLY A 69 5.91 -5.74 -20.43
C GLY A 69 5.62 -4.80 -19.24
N TYR A 70 6.66 -4.51 -18.47
CA TYR A 70 6.59 -3.74 -17.23
C TYR A 70 6.00 -2.32 -17.42
N ARG A 71 6.37 -1.64 -18.53
CA ARG A 71 5.85 -0.29 -18.81
C ARG A 71 4.34 -0.28 -19.00
N ALA A 72 3.82 -1.17 -19.86
CA ALA A 72 2.38 -1.22 -20.12
C ALA A 72 1.62 -1.66 -18.86
N SER A 73 2.19 -2.57 -18.07
CA SER A 73 1.61 -3.01 -16.80
C SER A 73 1.53 -1.88 -15.78
N MET A 74 2.57 -1.02 -15.64
CA MET A 74 2.55 0.16 -14.76
C MET A 74 1.52 1.20 -15.20
N ILE A 75 1.42 1.46 -16.51
CA ILE A 75 0.40 2.37 -17.06
C ILE A 75 -1.00 1.82 -16.77
N LEU A 76 -1.22 0.52 -16.97
CA LEU A 76 -2.49 -0.14 -16.71
C LEU A 76 -2.86 -0.12 -15.23
N SER A 77 -1.89 -0.38 -14.35
CA SER A 77 -2.04 -0.29 -12.90
C SER A 77 -2.56 1.09 -12.47
N ASN A 78 -1.88 2.15 -12.88
CA ASN A 78 -2.31 3.53 -12.58
C ASN A 78 -3.69 3.85 -13.16
N ALA A 79 -4.00 3.35 -14.37
CA ALA A 79 -5.31 3.54 -14.98
C ALA A 79 -6.42 2.88 -14.15
N PHE A 80 -6.22 1.67 -13.64
CA PHE A 80 -7.17 1.00 -12.75
C PHE A 80 -7.39 1.79 -11.46
N VAL A 81 -6.33 2.32 -10.84
CA VAL A 81 -6.46 3.16 -9.64
C VAL A 81 -7.27 4.42 -9.94
N ILE A 82 -6.95 5.15 -11.01
CA ILE A 82 -7.68 6.35 -11.41
C ILE A 82 -9.17 6.04 -11.64
N VAL A 83 -9.47 5.02 -12.44
CA VAL A 83 -10.86 4.63 -12.73
C VAL A 83 -11.59 4.24 -11.45
N GLY A 84 -10.97 3.42 -10.59
CA GLY A 84 -11.57 3.00 -9.33
C GLY A 84 -11.89 4.16 -8.40
N PHE A 85 -11.00 5.14 -8.26
CA PHE A 85 -11.20 6.32 -7.42
C PHE A 85 -12.21 7.32 -8.03
N LEU A 86 -12.23 7.49 -9.34
CA LEU A 86 -13.28 8.28 -10.02
C LEU A 86 -14.66 7.64 -9.82
N LEU A 87 -14.76 6.32 -9.98
CA LEU A 87 -16.00 5.59 -9.73
C LEU A 87 -16.40 5.67 -8.25
N LEU A 88 -15.46 5.65 -7.31
CA LEU A 88 -15.70 5.83 -5.88
C LEU A 88 -16.40 7.17 -5.59
N SER A 89 -16.11 8.21 -6.35
CA SER A 89 -16.77 9.51 -6.21
C SER A 89 -18.21 9.54 -6.72
N VAL A 90 -18.59 8.64 -7.63
CA VAL A 90 -19.87 8.69 -8.37
C VAL A 90 -20.82 7.55 -8.03
N LEU A 91 -20.33 6.30 -7.93
CA LEU A 91 -21.19 5.12 -7.83
C LEU A 91 -21.92 4.99 -6.49
N PRO A 92 -21.24 5.08 -5.32
CA PRO A 92 -21.91 4.78 -4.05
C PRO A 92 -23.05 5.73 -3.74
N GLY A 93 -24.29 5.21 -3.67
CA GLY A 93 -25.49 5.95 -3.29
C GLY A 93 -26.02 6.97 -4.30
N LYS A 94 -25.37 7.15 -5.45
CA LYS A 94 -25.85 8.01 -6.54
C LYS A 94 -26.38 7.24 -7.73
N ARG A 95 -25.74 6.12 -8.08
CA ARG A 95 -26.04 5.33 -9.27
C ARG A 95 -26.43 3.89 -8.95
N MET A 96 -26.06 3.40 -7.77
CA MET A 96 -26.35 2.04 -7.31
C MET A 96 -26.39 1.99 -5.76
N ASP A 97 -26.74 0.82 -5.22
CA ASP A 97 -26.63 0.57 -3.78
C ASP A 97 -25.24 0.96 -3.28
N VAL A 98 -25.18 1.58 -2.10
CA VAL A 98 -23.94 2.16 -1.57
C VAL A 98 -22.88 1.10 -1.37
N PHE A 99 -23.25 0.00 -0.69
CA PHE A 99 -22.26 -1.03 -0.35
C PHE A 99 -21.79 -1.79 -1.60
N PHE A 100 -22.69 -2.10 -2.52
CA PHE A 100 -22.34 -2.71 -3.79
C PHE A 100 -21.46 -1.79 -4.66
N GLY A 101 -21.78 -0.49 -4.67
CA GLY A 101 -20.94 0.52 -5.34
C GLY A 101 -19.52 0.60 -4.77
N LEU A 102 -19.38 0.52 -3.43
CA LEU A 102 -18.08 0.46 -2.78
C LEU A 102 -17.31 -0.81 -3.17
N ILE A 103 -17.95 -1.98 -3.20
CA ILE A 103 -17.32 -3.24 -3.64
C ILE A 103 -16.78 -3.12 -5.05
N VAL A 104 -17.58 -2.63 -5.99
CA VAL A 104 -17.14 -2.45 -7.40
C VAL A 104 -15.91 -1.54 -7.48
N CYS A 105 -15.92 -0.42 -6.76
CA CYS A 105 -14.79 0.51 -6.75
C CYS A 105 -13.54 -0.14 -6.17
N VAL A 106 -13.68 -0.86 -5.03
CA VAL A 106 -12.58 -1.59 -4.40
C VAL A 106 -12.00 -2.62 -5.35
N CYS A 107 -12.84 -3.42 -6.01
CA CYS A 107 -12.36 -4.42 -6.97
C CYS A 107 -11.49 -3.80 -8.07
N ILE A 108 -11.89 -2.63 -8.57
CA ILE A 108 -11.17 -1.98 -9.68
C ILE A 108 -9.83 -1.41 -9.19
N TYR A 109 -9.83 -0.60 -8.12
CA TYR A 109 -8.56 0.01 -7.69
C TYR A 109 -7.62 -0.99 -7.00
N ALA A 110 -8.14 -2.06 -6.38
CA ALA A 110 -7.31 -3.10 -5.78
C ALA A 110 -6.49 -3.88 -6.82
N VAL A 111 -7.05 -4.12 -8.01
CA VAL A 111 -6.27 -4.69 -9.13
C VAL A 111 -5.11 -3.77 -9.50
N GLY A 112 -5.36 -2.47 -9.57
CA GLY A 112 -4.30 -1.48 -9.78
C GLY A 112 -3.24 -1.52 -8.68
N GLY A 113 -3.67 -1.54 -7.41
CA GLY A 113 -2.78 -1.63 -6.26
C GLY A 113 -1.91 -2.88 -6.26
N GLY A 114 -2.48 -4.06 -6.52
CA GLY A 114 -1.72 -5.31 -6.61
C GLY A 114 -0.68 -5.27 -7.74
N LEU A 115 -1.04 -4.74 -8.92
CA LEU A 115 -0.06 -4.54 -9.99
C LEU A 115 1.08 -3.59 -9.59
N GLN A 116 0.81 -2.52 -8.82
CA GLN A 116 1.88 -1.65 -8.29
C GLN A 116 2.85 -2.44 -7.41
N GLU A 117 2.33 -3.26 -6.51
CA GLU A 117 3.12 -4.03 -5.57
C GLU A 117 4.09 -4.98 -6.27
N VAL A 118 3.59 -5.74 -7.25
CA VAL A 118 4.39 -6.70 -8.03
C VAL A 118 5.43 -6.01 -8.92
N LEU A 119 5.10 -4.85 -9.48
CA LEU A 119 5.91 -4.23 -10.54
C LEU A 119 7.03 -3.33 -10.01
N VAL A 120 6.76 -2.59 -8.94
CA VAL A 120 7.65 -1.50 -8.51
C VAL A 120 8.99 -2.02 -8.02
N SER A 121 9.00 -3.08 -7.20
CA SER A 121 10.22 -3.66 -6.66
C SER A 121 11.15 -4.23 -7.75
N PRO A 122 10.69 -5.08 -8.68
CA PRO A 122 11.55 -5.56 -9.78
C PRO A 122 12.08 -4.45 -10.69
N ILE A 123 11.29 -3.39 -10.94
CA ILE A 123 11.74 -2.25 -11.75
C ILE A 123 12.93 -1.55 -11.09
N VAL A 124 12.89 -1.37 -9.76
CA VAL A 124 14.00 -0.73 -9.02
C VAL A 124 15.18 -1.67 -8.92
N GLU A 125 14.95 -2.95 -8.69
CA GLU A 125 16.01 -3.98 -8.59
C GLU A 125 16.79 -4.12 -9.88
N ALA A 126 16.13 -3.99 -11.04
CA ALA A 126 16.76 -4.01 -12.35
C ALA A 126 17.60 -2.76 -12.66
N CYS A 127 17.37 -1.66 -11.94
CA CYS A 127 18.16 -0.44 -12.14
C CYS A 127 19.59 -0.65 -11.65
N PRO A 128 20.61 -0.24 -12.43
CA PRO A 128 22.01 -0.34 -12.01
C PRO A 128 22.26 0.59 -10.81
N THR A 129 22.58 0.02 -9.66
CA THR A 129 22.90 0.72 -8.42
C THR A 129 23.91 -0.10 -7.63
N ASP A 130 24.85 0.57 -6.97
CA ASP A 130 25.90 -0.06 -6.17
C ASP A 130 25.38 -0.66 -4.84
N HIS A 131 24.14 -0.29 -4.43
CA HIS A 131 23.57 -0.61 -3.13
C HIS A 131 22.09 -1.01 -3.24
N LYS A 132 21.81 -2.17 -3.83
CA LYS A 132 20.45 -2.66 -4.08
C LYS A 132 19.59 -2.76 -2.80
N GLU A 133 20.16 -3.33 -1.72
CA GLU A 133 19.45 -3.50 -0.44
C GLU A 133 19.02 -2.15 0.17
N ALA A 134 19.92 -1.17 0.19
CA ALA A 134 19.61 0.17 0.67
C ALA A 134 18.55 0.84 -0.20
N GLN A 135 18.64 0.67 -1.52
CA GLN A 135 17.67 1.21 -2.45
C GLN A 135 16.27 0.60 -2.26
N MET A 136 16.21 -0.72 -2.01
CA MET A 136 14.95 -1.40 -1.71
C MET A 136 14.34 -0.94 -0.38
N SER A 137 15.16 -0.75 0.65
CA SER A 137 14.69 -0.21 1.94
C SER A 137 14.13 1.21 1.79
N LEU A 138 14.81 2.06 1.01
CA LEU A 138 14.32 3.41 0.69
C LEU A 138 13.03 3.37 -0.13
N LEU A 139 12.91 2.44 -1.07
CA LEU A 139 11.69 2.24 -1.84
C LEU A 139 10.51 1.91 -0.92
N HIS A 140 10.68 0.95 -0.01
CA HIS A 140 9.63 0.61 0.96
C HIS A 140 9.36 1.75 1.94
N SER A 141 10.37 2.59 2.27
CA SER A 141 10.12 3.79 3.08
C SER A 141 9.23 4.80 2.35
N ALA A 142 9.28 4.87 1.02
CA ALA A 142 8.41 5.75 0.23
C ALA A 142 6.92 5.39 0.40
N TYR A 143 6.58 4.09 0.53
CA TYR A 143 5.23 3.68 0.91
C TYR A 143 4.80 4.27 2.26
N CYS A 144 5.67 4.19 3.26
CA CYS A 144 5.37 4.68 4.61
C CYS A 144 5.20 6.20 4.65
N TRP A 145 6.08 6.94 3.96
CA TRP A 145 5.93 8.39 3.78
C TRP A 145 4.67 8.75 3.02
N GLY A 146 4.33 7.96 1.98
CA GLY A 146 3.07 8.06 1.26
C GLY A 146 1.87 7.83 2.16
N TYR A 147 1.88 6.79 2.99
CA TYR A 147 0.83 6.51 3.97
C TYR A 147 0.64 7.69 4.93
N MET A 148 1.72 8.18 5.55
CA MET A 148 1.65 9.36 6.41
C MET A 148 1.05 10.57 5.68
N ALA A 149 1.48 10.82 4.44
CA ALA A 149 0.96 11.92 3.63
C ALA A 149 -0.53 11.75 3.31
N VAL A 150 -0.98 10.53 3.00
CA VAL A 150 -2.40 10.23 2.75
C VAL A 150 -3.25 10.57 3.98
N VAL A 151 -2.85 10.10 5.16
CA VAL A 151 -3.58 10.39 6.41
C VAL A 151 -3.57 11.88 6.70
N LEU A 152 -2.38 12.50 6.72
CA LEU A 152 -2.23 13.91 7.07
C LEU A 152 -3.02 14.83 6.13
N LEU A 153 -2.84 14.67 4.81
CA LEU A 153 -3.50 15.53 3.82
C LEU A 153 -5.01 15.28 3.80
N SER A 154 -5.46 14.04 3.99
CA SER A 154 -6.89 13.73 4.10
C SER A 154 -7.48 14.35 5.38
N THR A 155 -6.79 14.25 6.51
CA THR A 155 -7.24 14.85 7.78
C THR A 155 -7.30 16.38 7.69
N ILE A 156 -6.29 17.01 7.09
CA ILE A 156 -6.28 18.46 6.83
C ILE A 156 -7.47 18.84 5.92
N PHE A 157 -7.66 18.11 4.82
CA PHE A 157 -8.80 18.36 3.93
C PHE A 157 -10.14 18.26 4.67
N PHE A 158 -10.31 17.22 5.47
CA PHE A 158 -11.54 17.03 6.25
C PHE A 158 -11.76 18.11 7.30
N ALA A 159 -10.68 18.62 7.89
CA ALA A 159 -10.76 19.72 8.87
C ALA A 159 -11.21 21.04 8.24
N PHE A 160 -10.73 21.37 7.04
CA PHE A 160 -11.03 22.66 6.37
C PHE A 160 -12.24 22.61 5.44
N VAL A 161 -12.42 21.53 4.69
CA VAL A 161 -13.46 21.38 3.65
C VAL A 161 -14.66 20.57 4.18
N GLY A 162 -14.44 19.79 5.22
CA GLY A 162 -15.44 18.92 5.82
C GLY A 162 -15.44 17.51 5.24
N ILE A 163 -15.65 16.53 6.12
CA ILE A 163 -15.66 15.10 5.76
C ILE A 163 -16.78 14.71 4.77
N SER A 164 -17.85 15.52 4.69
CA SER A 164 -18.93 15.34 3.71
C SER A 164 -18.45 15.42 2.26
N ASN A 165 -17.33 16.07 2.03
CA ASN A 165 -16.72 16.24 0.71
C ASN A 165 -15.69 15.14 0.37
N TRP A 166 -15.74 14.00 1.05
CA TRP A 166 -14.81 12.87 0.81
C TRP A 166 -14.74 12.41 -0.65
N ARG A 167 -15.83 12.57 -1.40
CA ARG A 167 -15.88 12.27 -2.85
C ARG A 167 -14.97 13.19 -3.66
N LEU A 168 -14.92 14.47 -3.32
CA LEU A 168 -14.00 15.42 -3.94
C LEU A 168 -12.56 15.04 -3.65
N LEU A 169 -12.27 14.63 -2.41
CA LEU A 169 -10.93 14.16 -2.04
C LEU A 169 -10.54 12.89 -2.81
N ALA A 170 -11.47 11.96 -3.04
CA ALA A 170 -11.21 10.78 -3.88
C ALA A 170 -10.78 11.17 -5.31
N VAL A 171 -11.41 12.20 -5.89
CA VAL A 171 -11.00 12.75 -7.20
C VAL A 171 -9.63 13.41 -7.13
N LEU A 172 -9.34 14.17 -6.07
CA LEU A 172 -8.04 14.81 -5.90
C LEU A 172 -6.91 13.79 -5.77
N TRP A 173 -7.16 12.66 -5.10
CA TRP A 173 -6.18 11.58 -5.02
C TRP A 173 -5.85 10.95 -6.38
N CYS A 174 -6.69 11.09 -7.42
CA CYS A 174 -6.37 10.65 -8.78
C CYS A 174 -5.20 11.40 -9.41
N ILE A 175 -4.82 12.57 -8.88
CA ILE A 175 -3.68 13.36 -9.40
C ILE A 175 -2.38 12.56 -9.29
N VAL A 176 -2.16 11.86 -8.18
CA VAL A 176 -0.92 11.13 -7.93
C VAL A 176 -0.72 9.98 -8.95
N PRO A 177 -1.66 9.04 -9.11
CA PRO A 177 -1.52 8.00 -10.13
C PRO A 177 -1.54 8.56 -11.57
N ALA A 178 -2.17 9.72 -11.83
CA ALA A 178 -2.09 10.36 -13.14
C ALA A 178 -0.68 10.87 -13.45
N VAL A 179 -0.01 11.48 -12.48
CA VAL A 179 1.39 11.90 -12.61
C VAL A 179 2.29 10.68 -12.80
N ASP A 180 2.11 9.63 -12.00
CA ASP A 180 2.89 8.41 -12.09
C ASP A 180 2.70 7.70 -13.45
N LEU A 181 1.47 7.65 -13.95
CA LEU A 181 1.16 7.15 -15.30
C LEU A 181 1.95 7.91 -16.37
N ILE A 182 1.96 9.24 -16.32
CA ILE A 182 2.69 10.07 -17.25
C ILE A 182 4.20 9.83 -17.14
N LEU A 183 4.74 9.67 -15.94
CA LEU A 183 6.15 9.36 -15.74
C LEU A 183 6.52 8.02 -16.39
N PHE A 184 5.73 6.96 -16.17
CA PHE A 184 6.00 5.65 -16.74
C PHE A 184 5.85 5.57 -18.28
N THR A 185 5.20 6.54 -18.92
CA THR A 185 5.26 6.65 -20.39
C THR A 185 6.64 7.11 -20.88
N ARG A 186 7.45 7.77 -20.05
CA ARG A 186 8.69 8.46 -20.47
C ARG A 186 9.97 7.88 -19.88
N VAL A 187 9.92 7.32 -18.66
CA VAL A 187 11.13 6.82 -17.98
C VAL A 187 11.72 5.60 -18.67
N PRO A 188 13.05 5.43 -18.72
CA PRO A 188 13.68 4.20 -19.22
C PRO A 188 13.46 3.07 -18.20
N ILE A 189 13.01 1.90 -18.66
CA ILE A 189 12.92 0.70 -17.82
C ILE A 189 14.09 -0.20 -18.20
N ALA A 190 14.87 -0.61 -17.21
CA ALA A 190 15.96 -1.57 -17.41
C ALA A 190 15.39 -2.93 -17.82
N LYS A 191 16.14 -3.66 -18.67
CA LYS A 191 15.79 -5.05 -18.97
C LYS A 191 15.93 -5.86 -17.69
N LEU A 192 14.87 -6.49 -17.24
CA LEU A 192 14.96 -7.49 -16.21
C LEU A 192 15.59 -8.74 -16.87
N GLU A 193 16.75 -9.15 -16.36
CA GLU A 193 17.35 -10.42 -16.73
C GLU A 193 16.52 -11.51 -16.07
N THR A 194 15.58 -12.09 -16.81
CA THR A 194 14.96 -13.34 -16.41
C THR A 194 16.00 -14.44 -16.61
N ASN A 195 16.72 -14.80 -15.56
CA ASN A 195 17.53 -16.02 -15.54
C ASN A 195 16.58 -17.22 -15.59
N THR A 196 16.17 -17.59 -16.79
CA THR A 196 15.27 -18.73 -17.04
C THR A 196 15.91 -20.07 -16.70
N GLU A 197 17.22 -20.10 -16.46
CA GLU A 197 17.97 -21.35 -16.19
C GLU A 197 17.93 -21.80 -14.72
N GLU A 198 17.52 -20.95 -13.77
CA GLU A 198 17.47 -21.25 -12.33
C GLU A 198 16.10 -21.04 -11.67
N SER A 199 15.00 -21.02 -12.42
CA SER A 199 13.69 -20.87 -11.82
C SER A 199 13.27 -22.16 -11.09
N ILE A 200 13.35 -22.12 -9.76
CA ILE A 200 12.86 -23.20 -8.91
C ILE A 200 11.33 -23.29 -9.09
N GLY A 201 10.81 -24.45 -9.48
CA GLY A 201 9.38 -24.65 -9.64
C GLY A 201 8.62 -24.53 -8.31
N PHE A 202 7.37 -24.04 -8.33
CA PHE A 202 6.56 -23.86 -7.12
C PHE A 202 6.47 -25.14 -6.26
N LYS A 203 6.40 -26.34 -6.88
CA LYS A 203 6.37 -27.61 -6.15
C LYS A 203 7.68 -27.87 -5.38
N GLU A 204 8.80 -27.54 -5.95
CA GLU A 204 10.11 -27.70 -5.34
C GLU A 204 10.28 -26.70 -4.19
N LEU A 205 9.88 -25.44 -4.39
CA LEU A 205 9.88 -24.41 -3.35
C LEU A 205 8.96 -24.81 -2.18
N ALA A 206 7.74 -25.24 -2.46
CA ALA A 206 6.76 -25.68 -1.46
C ALA A 206 7.16 -26.97 -0.72
N SER A 207 8.11 -27.75 -1.25
CA SER A 207 8.65 -28.93 -0.55
C SER A 207 9.65 -28.57 0.54
N GLN A 208 10.15 -27.33 0.55
CA GLN A 208 11.15 -26.88 1.52
C GLN A 208 10.50 -26.34 2.78
N GLY A 209 10.84 -26.89 3.96
CA GLY A 209 10.31 -26.45 5.25
C GLY A 209 10.62 -24.98 5.56
N ILE A 210 11.78 -24.48 5.12
CA ILE A 210 12.19 -23.08 5.29
C ILE A 210 11.23 -22.13 4.57
N PHE A 211 10.68 -22.50 3.42
CA PHE A 211 9.69 -21.70 2.70
C PHE A 211 8.45 -21.45 3.56
N TRP A 212 7.91 -22.49 4.19
CA TRP A 212 6.72 -22.37 5.05
C TRP A 212 7.00 -21.59 6.32
N LEU A 213 8.19 -21.73 6.90
CA LEU A 213 8.60 -20.93 8.05
C LEU A 213 8.65 -19.44 7.70
N MET A 214 9.30 -19.07 6.60
CA MET A 214 9.37 -17.68 6.13
C MET A 214 7.99 -17.13 5.76
N PHE A 215 7.16 -17.95 5.10
CA PHE A 215 5.78 -17.59 4.76
C PHE A 215 4.96 -17.28 6.04
N LEU A 216 5.05 -18.15 7.06
CA LEU A 216 4.35 -17.94 8.33
C LEU A 216 4.86 -16.67 9.06
N MET A 217 6.17 -16.44 9.07
CA MET A 217 6.75 -15.22 9.65
C MET A 217 6.23 -13.95 8.95
N MET A 218 6.19 -13.95 7.63
CA MET A 218 5.66 -12.83 6.85
C MET A 218 4.15 -12.63 7.10
N LEU A 219 3.40 -13.72 7.17
CA LEU A 219 1.97 -13.67 7.48
C LEU A 219 1.72 -13.05 8.87
N CYS A 220 2.46 -13.49 9.90
CA CYS A 220 2.33 -12.95 11.25
C CYS A 220 2.74 -11.48 11.32
N ALA A 221 3.84 -11.09 10.65
CA ALA A 221 4.30 -9.71 10.61
C ALA A 221 3.27 -8.79 9.93
N GLY A 222 2.78 -9.18 8.75
CA GLY A 222 1.76 -8.43 8.02
C GLY A 222 0.43 -8.34 8.77
N ALA A 223 -0.03 -9.44 9.39
CA ALA A 223 -1.24 -9.43 10.20
C ALA A 223 -1.13 -8.48 11.40
N SER A 224 0.00 -8.48 12.10
CA SER A 224 0.25 -7.58 13.23
C SER A 224 0.27 -6.11 12.78
N GLU A 225 0.91 -5.81 11.66
CA GLU A 225 0.95 -4.46 11.09
C GLU A 225 -0.44 -3.98 10.67
N GLN A 226 -1.16 -4.78 9.89
CA GLN A 226 -2.44 -4.38 9.31
C GLN A 226 -3.57 -4.31 10.35
N ALA A 227 -3.57 -5.17 11.37
CA ALA A 227 -4.57 -5.14 12.43
C ALA A 227 -4.60 -3.78 13.14
N VAL A 228 -3.44 -3.21 13.45
CA VAL A 228 -3.36 -1.88 14.09
C VAL A 228 -3.60 -0.78 13.07
N SER A 229 -2.88 -0.78 11.94
CA SER A 229 -2.90 0.34 10.99
C SER A 229 -4.28 0.61 10.40
N GLN A 230 -5.03 -0.44 10.05
CA GLN A 230 -6.34 -0.29 9.41
C GLN A 230 -7.45 0.17 10.39
N TRP A 231 -7.32 -0.16 11.67
CA TRP A 231 -8.36 0.11 12.65
C TRP A 231 -8.02 1.20 13.67
N ALA A 232 -6.78 1.71 13.69
CA ALA A 232 -6.30 2.66 14.69
C ALA A 232 -7.19 3.92 14.78
N SER A 233 -7.59 4.50 13.64
CA SER A 233 -8.46 5.69 13.62
C SER A 233 -9.84 5.38 14.17
N VAL A 234 -10.46 4.26 13.74
CA VAL A 234 -11.79 3.84 14.20
C VAL A 234 -11.78 3.52 15.70
N PHE A 235 -10.74 2.82 16.18
CA PHE A 235 -10.57 2.49 17.58
C PHE A 235 -10.43 3.75 18.44
N ALA A 236 -9.61 4.71 18.01
CA ALA A 236 -9.43 5.97 18.74
C ALA A 236 -10.75 6.77 18.82
N GLU A 237 -11.47 6.86 17.71
CA GLU A 237 -12.73 7.61 17.66
C GLU A 237 -13.87 6.92 18.46
N LYS A 238 -14.08 5.62 18.25
CA LYS A 238 -15.19 4.86 18.84
C LYS A 238 -14.88 4.26 20.20
N GLY A 239 -13.65 3.81 20.43
CA GLY A 239 -13.23 3.16 21.68
C GLY A 239 -12.78 4.15 22.74
N LEU A 240 -11.99 5.16 22.36
CA LEU A 240 -11.44 6.16 23.28
C LEU A 240 -12.23 7.47 23.31
N GLY A 241 -13.18 7.66 22.40
CA GLY A 241 -14.02 8.87 22.36
C GLY A 241 -13.26 10.14 21.97
N VAL A 242 -12.08 10.03 21.34
CA VAL A 242 -11.32 11.19 20.88
C VAL A 242 -11.89 11.73 19.56
N SER A 243 -11.61 13.00 19.27
CA SER A 243 -12.02 13.56 17.98
C SER A 243 -11.36 12.82 16.82
N LYS A 244 -12.04 12.79 15.65
CA LYS A 244 -11.51 12.15 14.46
C LYS A 244 -10.10 12.65 14.09
N ILE A 245 -9.85 13.96 14.19
CA ILE A 245 -8.54 14.56 13.91
C ILE A 245 -7.46 13.96 14.80
N LEU A 246 -7.72 13.88 16.11
CA LEU A 246 -6.78 13.27 17.05
C LEU A 246 -6.62 11.76 16.79
N GLY A 247 -7.71 11.06 16.47
CA GLY A 247 -7.69 9.65 16.12
C GLY A 247 -6.83 9.36 14.89
N ASP A 248 -6.96 10.15 13.85
CA ASP A 248 -6.17 10.01 12.63
C ASP A 248 -4.68 10.36 12.87
N ILE A 249 -4.39 11.38 13.67
CA ILE A 249 -3.01 11.80 13.99
C ILE A 249 -2.31 10.80 14.92
N LEU A 250 -2.94 10.43 16.03
CA LEU A 250 -2.33 9.57 17.05
C LEU A 250 -2.35 8.08 16.69
N GLY A 251 -3.27 7.67 15.81
CA GLY A 251 -3.35 6.32 15.30
C GLY A 251 -2.51 6.11 14.03
N PRO A 252 -3.15 6.12 12.85
CA PRO A 252 -2.51 5.73 11.60
C PRO A 252 -1.36 6.66 11.17
N MET A 253 -1.43 7.98 11.44
CA MET A 253 -0.37 8.89 11.05
C MET A 253 0.90 8.67 11.88
N LEU A 254 0.79 8.55 13.21
CA LEU A 254 1.94 8.30 14.09
C LEU A 254 2.56 6.94 13.78
N PHE A 255 1.74 5.92 13.55
CA PHE A 255 2.19 4.60 13.13
C PHE A 255 2.99 4.69 11.82
N ALA A 256 2.44 5.34 10.79
CA ALA A 256 3.12 5.51 9.50
C ALA A 256 4.42 6.29 9.61
N LEU A 257 4.44 7.34 10.45
CA LEU A 257 5.65 8.13 10.72
C LEU A 257 6.76 7.28 11.37
N CYS A 258 6.43 6.53 12.42
CA CYS A 258 7.40 5.66 13.09
C CYS A 258 7.96 4.61 12.12
N MET A 259 7.10 4.01 11.29
CA MET A 259 7.51 3.05 10.28
C MET A 259 8.39 3.68 9.20
N ALA A 260 8.02 4.86 8.70
CA ALA A 260 8.80 5.59 7.70
C ALA A 260 10.21 5.95 8.21
N VAL A 261 10.29 6.48 9.42
CA VAL A 261 11.57 6.83 10.06
C VAL A 261 12.42 5.58 10.28
N SER A 262 11.85 4.51 10.83
CA SER A 262 12.58 3.26 11.07
C SER A 262 13.14 2.66 9.78
N ARG A 263 12.34 2.56 8.71
CA ARG A 263 12.77 2.02 7.41
C ARG A 263 13.80 2.93 6.74
N THR A 264 13.64 4.25 6.83
CA THR A 264 14.62 5.21 6.29
C THR A 264 15.95 5.11 7.03
N LEU A 265 15.95 5.05 8.35
CA LEU A 265 17.16 4.89 9.15
C LEU A 265 17.86 3.56 8.84
N TYR A 266 17.11 2.48 8.71
CA TYR A 266 17.68 1.20 8.31
C TYR A 266 18.26 1.26 6.88
N GLY A 267 17.57 1.89 5.93
CA GLY A 267 18.09 2.07 4.57
C GLY A 267 19.40 2.89 4.49
N LEU A 268 19.58 3.84 5.42
CA LEU A 268 20.77 4.69 5.47
C LEU A 268 21.91 4.09 6.30
N LYS A 269 21.61 3.37 7.39
CA LYS A 269 22.59 2.90 8.38
C LYS A 269 22.57 1.37 8.61
N GLY A 270 21.79 0.61 7.86
CA GLY A 270 21.57 -0.82 8.09
C GLY A 270 22.84 -1.68 8.07
N ARG A 271 23.89 -1.22 7.38
CA ARG A 271 25.19 -1.89 7.37
C ARG A 271 25.89 -1.94 8.74
N GLU A 272 25.59 -0.97 9.60
CA GLU A 272 26.17 -0.85 10.93
C GLU A 272 25.32 -1.57 12.00
N ILE A 273 24.12 -2.01 11.64
CA ILE A 273 23.13 -2.58 12.54
C ILE A 273 23.22 -4.12 12.52
N ASN A 274 23.37 -4.72 13.69
CA ASN A 274 23.26 -6.17 13.83
C ASN A 274 21.79 -6.57 13.61
N LEU A 275 21.51 -7.22 12.47
CA LEU A 275 20.16 -7.60 12.06
C LEU A 275 19.45 -8.49 13.07
N HIS A 276 20.16 -9.49 13.64
CA HIS A 276 19.57 -10.39 14.63
C HIS A 276 19.14 -9.67 15.91
N ALA A 277 19.99 -8.79 16.45
CA ALA A 277 19.66 -7.99 17.62
C ALA A 277 18.50 -7.04 17.32
N PHE A 278 18.51 -6.39 16.16
CA PHE A 278 17.44 -5.47 15.74
C PHE A 278 16.08 -6.20 15.63
N MET A 279 16.04 -7.36 14.96
CA MET A 279 14.82 -8.16 14.82
C MET A 279 14.31 -8.64 16.19
N SER A 280 15.20 -9.14 17.07
CA SER A 280 14.82 -9.63 18.39
C SER A 280 14.24 -8.53 19.29
N VAL A 281 14.86 -7.35 19.29
CA VAL A 281 14.37 -6.19 20.05
C VAL A 281 13.03 -5.71 19.50
N SER A 282 12.89 -5.58 18.17
CA SER A 282 11.65 -5.14 17.53
C SER A 282 10.50 -6.12 17.82
N THR A 283 10.75 -7.42 17.73
CA THR A 283 9.75 -8.45 18.06
C THR A 283 9.34 -8.40 19.54
N GLY A 284 10.32 -8.25 20.45
CA GLY A 284 10.05 -8.11 21.88
C GLY A 284 9.20 -6.87 22.20
N LEU A 285 9.51 -5.74 21.59
CA LEU A 285 8.71 -4.52 21.74
C LEU A 285 7.29 -4.67 21.17
N CYS A 286 7.13 -5.36 20.04
CA CYS A 286 5.83 -5.63 19.45
C CYS A 286 4.98 -6.51 20.39
N ILE A 287 5.54 -7.60 20.91
CA ILE A 287 4.85 -8.47 21.87
C ILE A 287 4.45 -7.67 23.13
N ALA A 288 5.36 -6.89 23.68
CA ALA A 288 5.08 -6.08 24.87
C ALA A 288 3.94 -5.08 24.61
N ALA A 289 3.94 -4.40 23.44
CA ALA A 289 2.89 -3.46 23.05
C ALA A 289 1.53 -4.15 22.95
N TYR A 290 1.44 -5.32 22.29
CA TYR A 290 0.20 -6.07 22.17
C TYR A 290 -0.32 -6.65 23.50
N LEU A 291 0.56 -6.89 24.50
CA LEU A 291 0.15 -7.32 25.85
C LEU A 291 -0.40 -6.17 26.70
N ILE A 292 -0.08 -4.91 26.34
CA ILE A 292 -0.55 -3.71 27.06
C ILE A 292 -1.90 -3.22 26.53
N ILE A 293 -2.21 -3.47 25.26
CA ILE A 293 -3.49 -3.10 24.64
C ILE A 293 -4.59 -4.07 25.06
#